data_72c9f16be2523c59a676ecacb4152106
#
_entry.id   72c9f16be2523c59a676ecacb4152106
#
_cell.length_a   1.000
_cell.length_b   1.000
_cell.length_c   1.000
_cell.angle_alpha   90.00
_cell.angle_beta   90.00
_cell.angle_gamma   90.00
#
_symmetry.space_group_name_H-M   'P 1'
#
loop_
_entity.id
_entity.type
_entity.pdbx_description
1 polymer ?
#
loop_
_entity_poly.entity_id
_entity_poly.type
_entity_poly.pdbx_seq_one_letter_code
_entity_poly.pdbx_strand_id
1 'polypeptide(L)'
;MDNRVPGATSNGKTIPTYSVVEKEKEKEEEEGTLERGHWNNKLEYVLSVAGEIIGLGNVWRFPYLCYKNGGEHCMEFQRTNGSLNVTAENATSPVIEFWERRVLKISEGIQHLGSLRWELALCLLLAWIICYFCIWKGVKSTGKVVYFTATFPYLMLVVLLIRGVTLPGAAQGIQFYLYPNLTRLWDPQVWMDAGTQIFFSYAICLGCLTALGSYNKYHNNCYRDCISLCFLNSGTSFVAGFAIFSILGFMSQEQGVPISEVAESGPGLAFIAYPRAVVMLPFSPLWACCFFLMVVLLGLDSQFVCVESLVTALVDMYPNKLRKKNRRETLILVISVLSYLIGLIMLTEGGMYVFQLFDYYAASGMCLLFVAIFETLCVAWVYGAERFYDNIEDMIGYRPWPVMKYCWIFLTPAVCTATFLFSLAKYTPLTYNKKYTYPWWGDALGWLLALSSMICIPAWSGYKLTTLKGSLRERVRQLICPEEDLAQRLCTAPPTPSTTRATLLRLTELESHC
;
A
#
# COMPACT_ATOMS: atom_id res chain seq x y z
N MET A 1 -82.18 -7.33 18.93
CA MET A 1 -82.05 -8.27 17.80
C MET A 1 -80.61 -8.73 17.77
N ASP A 2 -80.54 -10.00 18.17
CA ASP A 2 -79.30 -10.80 18.18
C ASP A 2 -78.66 -10.94 16.79
N ASN A 3 -77.35 -11.00 16.75
CA ASN A 3 -76.69 -11.97 15.88
C ASN A 3 -75.27 -12.25 16.46
N ARG A 4 -75.25 -13.40 17.14
CA ARG A 4 -74.05 -14.11 17.52
C ARG A 4 -73.46 -14.81 16.28
N VAL A 5 -72.16 -14.84 16.12
CA VAL A 5 -71.43 -15.80 15.29
C VAL A 5 -70.31 -16.45 16.15
N PRO A 6 -70.10 -17.74 16.03
CA PRO A 6 -69.43 -18.55 17.05
C PRO A 6 -67.96 -18.62 16.90
N GLY A 7 -67.29 -18.92 18.01
CA GLY A 7 -65.85 -18.96 18.19
C GLY A 7 -65.11 -20.04 17.40
N ALA A 8 -63.88 -19.75 17.12
CA ALA A 8 -62.82 -20.69 16.84
C ALA A 8 -61.70 -20.49 17.89
N THR A 9 -61.59 -21.48 18.76
CA THR A 9 -60.45 -21.65 19.67
C THR A 9 -59.22 -22.07 18.85
N SER A 10 -58.16 -21.30 18.95
CA SER A 10 -56.84 -21.68 18.53
C SER A 10 -55.84 -21.29 19.58
N ASN A 11 -55.06 -22.25 19.99
CA ASN A 11 -54.06 -22.36 21.01
C ASN A 11 -53.25 -21.07 21.26
N GLY A 12 -53.25 -20.62 22.49
CA GLY A 12 -52.42 -19.53 22.98
C GLY A 12 -50.93 -19.83 22.94
N LYS A 13 -50.25 -19.08 22.15
CA LYS A 13 -48.89 -18.62 22.38
C LYS A 13 -48.89 -17.10 22.19
N THR A 14 -48.95 -16.38 23.28
CA THR A 14 -48.66 -14.96 23.35
C THR A 14 -47.19 -14.76 22.93
N ILE A 15 -46.98 -14.31 21.69
CA ILE A 15 -45.69 -13.82 21.24
C ILE A 15 -45.45 -12.53 22.03
N PRO A 16 -44.31 -12.37 22.73
CA PRO A 16 -44.04 -11.16 23.50
C PRO A 16 -43.99 -9.97 22.55
N THR A 17 -44.79 -8.96 22.82
CA THR A 17 -44.86 -7.67 22.09
C THR A 17 -43.50 -7.00 21.90
N TYR A 18 -42.49 -7.40 22.69
CA TYR A 18 -41.08 -6.95 22.59
C TYR A 18 -40.42 -7.40 21.27
N SER A 19 -40.72 -8.60 20.76
CA SER A 19 -40.08 -9.11 19.54
C SER A 19 -40.60 -8.46 18.24
N VAL A 20 -41.79 -7.89 18.27
CA VAL A 20 -42.39 -7.20 17.10
C VAL A 20 -41.84 -5.78 16.99
N VAL A 21 -41.67 -5.08 18.13
CA VAL A 21 -41.09 -3.72 18.16
C VAL A 21 -39.58 -3.73 17.83
N GLU A 22 -38.86 -4.79 18.22
CA GLU A 22 -37.47 -4.96 17.79
C GLU A 22 -37.37 -5.25 16.29
N LYS A 23 -38.19 -6.11 15.74
CA LYS A 23 -38.22 -6.39 14.28
C LYS A 23 -38.68 -5.21 13.43
N GLU A 24 -39.61 -4.38 13.94
CA GLU A 24 -39.97 -3.13 13.27
C GLU A 24 -38.85 -2.08 13.32
N LYS A 25 -38.14 -1.98 14.43
CA LYS A 25 -36.94 -1.13 14.54
C LYS A 25 -35.78 -1.63 13.69
N GLU A 26 -35.56 -2.93 13.60
CA GLU A 26 -34.58 -3.52 12.71
C GLU A 26 -34.95 -3.26 11.23
N LYS A 27 -36.22 -3.37 10.85
CA LYS A 27 -36.70 -3.04 9.50
C LYS A 27 -36.59 -1.53 9.18
N GLU A 28 -36.91 -0.64 10.10
CA GLU A 28 -36.74 0.80 9.92
C GLU A 28 -35.26 1.19 9.86
N GLU A 29 -34.37 0.47 10.57
CA GLU A 29 -32.91 0.64 10.48
C GLU A 29 -32.34 0.09 9.17
N GLU A 30 -32.89 -0.98 8.60
CA GLU A 30 -32.50 -1.51 7.28
C GLU A 30 -32.97 -0.61 6.13
N GLU A 31 -34.19 -0.03 6.20
CA GLU A 31 -34.71 0.89 5.17
C GLU A 31 -33.93 2.20 5.06
N GLY A 32 -33.21 2.62 6.12
CA GLY A 32 -32.37 3.82 6.12
C GLY A 32 -30.90 3.58 5.73
N THR A 33 -30.49 2.34 5.51
CA THR A 33 -29.10 1.97 5.23
C THR A 33 -28.83 2.02 3.73
N LEU A 34 -27.88 2.85 3.30
CA LEU A 34 -27.49 2.96 1.90
C LEU A 34 -26.80 1.68 1.43
N GLU A 35 -27.15 1.20 0.24
CA GLU A 35 -26.47 0.09 -0.39
C GLU A 35 -24.98 0.37 -0.61
N ARG A 36 -24.17 -0.69 -0.53
CA ARG A 36 -22.73 -0.62 -0.80
C ARG A 36 -22.51 -0.35 -2.29
N GLY A 37 -21.68 0.63 -2.60
CA GLY A 37 -21.30 0.96 -3.99
C GLY A 37 -20.51 -0.18 -4.64
N HIS A 38 -20.60 -0.29 -5.97
CA HIS A 38 -19.81 -1.19 -6.80
C HIS A 38 -19.13 -0.40 -7.92
N TRP A 39 -18.03 -0.95 -8.46
CA TRP A 39 -17.39 -0.40 -9.64
C TRP A 39 -18.35 -0.39 -10.83
N ASN A 40 -18.40 0.70 -11.57
CA ASN A 40 -19.23 0.75 -12.77
C ASN A 40 -18.64 -0.11 -13.90
N ASN A 41 -17.32 -0.07 -14.04
CA ASN A 41 -16.57 -0.78 -15.07
C ASN A 41 -15.35 -1.50 -14.47
N LYS A 42 -14.97 -2.61 -15.10
CA LYS A 42 -13.75 -3.34 -14.76
C LYS A 42 -12.49 -2.47 -14.91
N LEU A 43 -12.48 -1.56 -15.89
CA LEU A 43 -11.35 -0.66 -16.12
C LEU A 43 -11.14 0.31 -14.96
N GLU A 44 -12.21 0.82 -14.33
CA GLU A 44 -12.11 1.65 -13.13
C GLU A 44 -11.42 0.92 -11.98
N TYR A 45 -11.74 -0.34 -11.77
CA TYR A 45 -11.07 -1.19 -10.77
C TYR A 45 -9.59 -1.38 -11.09
N VAL A 46 -9.27 -1.81 -12.32
CA VAL A 46 -7.88 -2.06 -12.72
C VAL A 46 -7.03 -0.80 -12.63
N LEU A 47 -7.56 0.36 -13.06
CA LEU A 47 -6.84 1.63 -12.96
C LEU A 47 -6.69 2.09 -11.51
N SER A 48 -7.70 1.90 -10.65
CA SER A 48 -7.59 2.26 -9.22
C SER A 48 -6.54 1.40 -8.50
N VAL A 49 -6.49 0.11 -8.80
CA VAL A 49 -5.44 -0.75 -8.26
C VAL A 49 -4.08 -0.42 -8.86
N ALA A 50 -4.03 -0.14 -10.18
CA ALA A 50 -2.79 0.29 -10.82
C ALA A 50 -2.26 1.60 -10.24
N GLY A 51 -3.12 2.58 -9.98
CA GLY A 51 -2.75 3.85 -9.35
C GLY A 51 -2.22 3.68 -7.92
N GLU A 52 -2.74 2.71 -7.17
CA GLU A 52 -2.22 2.39 -5.84
C GLU A 52 -0.84 1.73 -5.90
N ILE A 53 -0.70 0.66 -6.69
CA ILE A 53 0.55 -0.12 -6.74
C ILE A 53 1.65 0.57 -7.55
N ILE A 54 1.28 1.43 -8.53
CA ILE A 54 2.21 2.18 -9.36
C ILE A 54 2.23 3.64 -8.88
N GLY A 55 2.81 3.82 -7.72
CA GLY A 55 2.95 5.11 -7.06
C GLY A 55 4.39 5.61 -7.04
N LEU A 56 4.69 6.43 -6.06
CA LEU A 56 6.04 6.93 -5.78
C LEU A 56 7.03 5.79 -5.50
N GLY A 57 6.56 4.63 -5.03
CA GLY A 57 7.37 3.45 -4.80
C GLY A 57 8.10 2.95 -6.05
N ASN A 58 7.49 3.05 -7.22
CA ASN A 58 8.06 2.57 -8.48
C ASN A 58 8.96 3.60 -9.15
N VAL A 59 8.56 4.88 -9.11
CA VAL A 59 9.26 5.96 -9.81
C VAL A 59 10.41 6.52 -8.98
N TRP A 60 10.32 6.45 -7.68
CA TRP A 60 11.28 7.01 -6.75
C TRP A 60 12.02 5.97 -5.90
N ARG A 61 11.31 5.13 -5.13
CA ARG A 61 11.91 4.22 -4.16
C ARG A 61 12.65 3.05 -4.82
N PHE A 62 12.09 2.47 -5.87
CA PHE A 62 12.73 1.36 -6.59
C PHE A 62 14.06 1.77 -7.23
N PRO A 63 14.15 2.86 -8.05
CA PRO A 63 15.42 3.29 -8.59
C PRO A 63 16.45 3.67 -7.51
N TYR A 64 15.99 4.29 -6.41
CA TYR A 64 16.85 4.60 -5.27
C TYR A 64 17.49 3.35 -4.66
N LEU A 65 16.70 2.30 -4.44
CA LEU A 65 17.23 1.05 -3.88
C LEU A 65 18.17 0.33 -4.86
N CYS A 66 17.88 0.36 -6.16
CA CYS A 66 18.80 -0.12 -7.18
C CYS A 66 20.12 0.66 -7.17
N TYR A 67 20.06 1.98 -7.05
CA TYR A 67 21.23 2.84 -6.95
C TYR A 67 22.05 2.56 -5.68
N LYS A 68 21.38 2.42 -4.53
CA LYS A 68 22.02 2.12 -3.23
C LYS A 68 22.78 0.78 -3.25
N ASN A 69 22.21 -0.24 -3.91
CA ASN A 69 22.72 -1.61 -3.86
C ASN A 69 23.52 -2.02 -5.10
N GLY A 70 23.53 -1.24 -6.18
CA GLY A 70 24.20 -1.55 -7.45
C GLY A 70 25.64 -1.04 -7.58
N GLY A 71 26.06 -0.13 -6.73
CA GLY A 71 27.40 0.47 -6.82
C GLY A 71 28.49 -0.37 -6.17
N GLU A 72 29.61 -0.59 -6.87
CA GLU A 72 30.85 -0.97 -6.20
C GLU A 72 31.25 0.11 -5.20
N HIS A 73 31.82 -0.29 -4.06
CA HIS A 73 32.44 0.66 -3.13
C HIS A 73 33.44 1.52 -3.92
N CYS A 74 33.19 2.82 -3.92
CA CYS A 74 34.09 3.79 -4.53
C CYS A 74 35.51 3.56 -4.04
N MET A 75 36.39 3.18 -4.95
CA MET A 75 37.80 3.40 -4.71
C MET A 75 38.02 4.90 -4.58
N GLU A 76 38.65 5.30 -3.50
CA GLU A 76 39.09 6.65 -3.21
C GLU A 76 39.79 7.24 -4.43
N PHE A 77 39.09 8.11 -5.18
CA PHE A 77 39.66 8.76 -6.34
C PHE A 77 40.57 9.86 -5.82
N GLN A 78 41.87 9.54 -5.65
CA GLN A 78 42.90 10.54 -5.47
C GLN A 78 43.02 11.39 -6.74
N ARG A 79 42.42 12.57 -6.69
CA ARG A 79 42.62 13.63 -7.68
C ARG A 79 44.11 14.06 -7.65
N THR A 80 44.91 13.48 -8.50
CA THR A 80 46.23 14.00 -8.81
C THR A 80 46.13 15.06 -9.91
N ASN A 81 46.55 16.28 -9.53
CA ASN A 81 47.01 17.39 -10.36
C ASN A 81 46.00 18.38 -10.96
N GLY A 82 46.07 19.56 -10.39
CA GLY A 82 45.63 20.79 -11.05
C GLY A 82 45.20 21.85 -10.05
N SER A 83 46.18 22.63 -9.58
CA SER A 83 46.05 23.82 -8.76
C SER A 83 44.75 24.62 -8.92
N LEU A 84 43.85 24.48 -7.97
CA LEU A 84 42.96 25.54 -7.49
C LEU A 84 42.61 25.15 -6.05
N ASN A 85 43.07 25.96 -5.10
CA ASN A 85 42.79 25.83 -3.66
C ASN A 85 41.33 26.16 -3.36
N VAL A 86 40.43 25.27 -3.80
CA VAL A 86 39.09 25.14 -3.22
C VAL A 86 39.03 23.71 -2.74
N THR A 87 39.00 23.53 -1.44
CA THR A 87 38.81 22.23 -0.79
C THR A 87 37.50 21.64 -1.31
N ALA A 88 37.60 20.71 -2.27
CA ALA A 88 36.48 20.10 -2.97
C ALA A 88 35.62 19.18 -2.05
N GLU A 89 36.02 19.03 -0.79
CA GLU A 89 35.31 18.26 0.23
C GLU A 89 33.97 18.87 0.68
N ASN A 90 33.67 20.13 0.37
CA ASN A 90 32.47 20.84 0.79
C ASN A 90 31.64 21.42 -0.37
N ALA A 91 31.88 21.04 -1.61
CA ALA A 91 31.11 21.55 -2.75
C ALA A 91 29.83 20.70 -2.92
N THR A 92 28.71 21.18 -2.38
CA THR A 92 27.40 20.61 -2.62
C THR A 92 26.79 21.11 -3.95
N SER A 93 26.04 20.25 -4.63
CA SER A 93 25.30 20.65 -5.84
C SER A 93 24.30 21.77 -5.51
N PRO A 94 24.15 22.82 -6.37
CA PRO A 94 23.17 23.89 -6.16
C PRO A 94 21.73 23.37 -5.98
N VAL A 95 21.39 22.24 -6.58
CA VAL A 95 20.07 21.61 -6.46
C VAL A 95 19.86 21.03 -5.06
N ILE A 96 20.88 20.37 -4.52
CA ILE A 96 20.86 19.82 -3.15
C ILE A 96 20.76 20.96 -2.14
N GLU A 97 21.55 22.01 -2.32
CA GLU A 97 21.54 23.19 -1.44
C GLU A 97 20.16 23.88 -1.47
N PHE A 98 19.55 24.04 -2.64
CA PHE A 98 18.20 24.59 -2.78
C PHE A 98 17.16 23.71 -2.06
N TRP A 99 17.25 22.37 -2.23
CA TRP A 99 16.36 21.42 -1.57
C TRP A 99 16.48 21.48 -0.05
N GLU A 100 17.69 21.37 0.48
CA GLU A 100 17.93 21.34 1.92
C GLU A 100 17.71 22.71 2.60
N ARG A 101 18.21 23.80 2.00
CA ARG A 101 18.20 25.13 2.65
C ARG A 101 16.97 25.96 2.32
N ARG A 102 16.44 25.90 1.09
CA ARG A 102 15.28 26.72 0.70
C ARG A 102 13.95 25.98 0.88
N VAL A 103 13.86 24.75 0.43
CA VAL A 103 12.60 23.98 0.48
C VAL A 103 12.39 23.42 1.88
N LEU A 104 13.30 22.61 2.38
CA LEU A 104 13.16 21.94 3.68
C LEU A 104 13.54 22.84 4.85
N LYS A 105 14.56 23.69 4.71
CA LYS A 105 15.25 24.39 5.81
C LYS A 105 15.66 23.41 6.91
N ILE A 106 16.28 22.30 6.50
CA ILE A 106 16.52 21.17 7.38
C ILE A 106 17.33 21.59 8.62
N SER A 107 16.86 21.18 9.79
CA SER A 107 17.53 21.39 11.07
C SER A 107 18.68 20.39 11.29
N GLU A 108 19.47 20.58 12.33
CA GLU A 108 20.58 19.68 12.68
C GLU A 108 20.14 18.29 13.15
N GLY A 109 18.86 18.10 13.44
CA GLY A 109 18.32 16.80 13.87
C GLY A 109 16.87 16.85 14.36
N ILE A 110 16.32 15.68 14.65
CA ILE A 110 14.94 15.51 15.13
C ILE A 110 14.65 16.25 16.44
N GLN A 111 15.68 16.59 17.21
CA GLN A 111 15.57 17.32 18.48
C GLN A 111 15.14 18.78 18.27
N HIS A 112 15.46 19.34 17.12
CA HIS A 112 15.16 20.70 16.74
C HIS A 112 14.12 20.73 15.63
N LEU A 113 12.83 20.63 16.02
CA LEU A 113 11.74 20.67 15.04
C LEU A 113 11.61 22.01 14.33
N GLY A 114 12.11 23.10 14.96
CA GLY A 114 12.10 24.43 14.37
C GLY A 114 10.71 24.99 14.06
N SER A 115 10.65 25.87 13.07
CA SER A 115 9.41 26.54 12.66
C SER A 115 8.63 25.72 11.62
N LEU A 116 7.30 25.91 11.59
CA LEU A 116 6.44 25.30 10.57
C LEU A 116 6.65 26.00 9.22
N ARG A 117 6.83 25.24 8.17
CA ARG A 117 6.88 25.74 6.78
C ARG A 117 5.46 25.97 6.26
N TRP A 118 4.96 27.20 6.41
CA TRP A 118 3.59 27.56 6.04
C TRP A 118 3.30 27.33 4.54
N GLU A 119 4.30 27.52 3.66
CA GLU A 119 4.18 27.26 2.22
C GLU A 119 3.83 25.79 1.94
N LEU A 120 4.56 24.88 2.59
CA LEU A 120 4.31 23.43 2.47
C LEU A 120 3.00 23.03 3.18
N ALA A 121 2.65 23.69 4.28
CA ALA A 121 1.38 23.45 4.98
C ALA A 121 0.16 23.79 4.11
N LEU A 122 0.23 24.88 3.32
CA LEU A 122 -0.82 25.22 2.37
C LEU A 122 -0.90 24.21 1.22
N CYS A 123 0.24 23.71 0.73
CA CYS A 123 0.26 22.66 -0.28
C CYS A 123 -0.37 21.36 0.25
N LEU A 124 -0.05 20.97 1.49
CA LEU A 124 -0.65 19.80 2.14
C LEU A 124 -2.16 19.99 2.33
N LEU A 125 -2.60 21.19 2.75
CA LEU A 125 -4.01 21.51 2.87
C LEU A 125 -4.75 21.35 1.54
N LEU A 126 -4.16 21.89 0.47
CA LEU A 126 -4.70 21.74 -0.89
C LEU A 126 -4.82 20.27 -1.30
N ALA A 127 -3.78 19.45 -1.03
CA ALA A 127 -3.81 18.01 -1.32
C ALA A 127 -4.94 17.30 -0.56
N TRP A 128 -5.15 17.62 0.73
CA TRP A 128 -6.26 17.05 1.51
C TRP A 128 -7.63 17.53 1.04
N ILE A 129 -7.77 18.76 0.60
CA ILE A 129 -9.02 19.28 0.00
C ILE A 129 -9.32 18.50 -1.29
N ILE A 130 -8.34 18.32 -2.16
CA ILE A 130 -8.50 17.54 -3.41
C ILE A 130 -8.87 16.10 -3.05
N CYS A 131 -8.15 15.46 -2.13
CA CYS A 131 -8.42 14.11 -1.68
C CYS A 131 -9.86 13.96 -1.19
N TYR A 132 -10.32 14.86 -0.30
CA TYR A 132 -11.68 14.84 0.23
C TYR A 132 -12.73 14.86 -0.90
N PHE A 133 -12.62 15.81 -1.84
CA PHE A 133 -13.59 15.90 -2.94
C PHE A 133 -13.53 14.75 -3.93
N CYS A 134 -12.38 14.10 -4.08
CA CYS A 134 -12.25 12.93 -4.93
C CYS A 134 -12.96 11.70 -4.37
N ILE A 135 -12.93 11.51 -3.04
CA ILE A 135 -13.44 10.30 -2.40
C ILE A 135 -14.82 10.47 -1.71
N TRP A 136 -15.33 11.69 -1.55
CA TRP A 136 -16.53 11.98 -0.73
C TRP A 136 -17.78 11.21 -1.18
N LYS A 137 -17.94 10.96 -2.49
CA LYS A 137 -19.04 10.16 -3.04
C LYS A 137 -18.70 8.67 -3.21
N GLY A 138 -17.56 8.22 -2.70
CA GLY A 138 -17.10 6.85 -2.76
C GLY A 138 -16.59 6.43 -4.13
N VAL A 139 -16.55 5.13 -4.34
CA VAL A 139 -15.98 4.45 -5.50
C VAL A 139 -16.42 5.04 -6.86
N LYS A 140 -17.66 5.54 -6.96
CA LYS A 140 -18.16 6.17 -8.18
C LYS A 140 -17.48 7.49 -8.52
N SER A 141 -16.99 8.22 -7.51
CA SER A 141 -16.23 9.46 -7.72
C SER A 141 -14.77 9.14 -8.03
N THR A 142 -14.16 8.30 -7.24
CA THR A 142 -12.77 7.85 -7.38
C THR A 142 -12.54 7.23 -8.76
N GLY A 143 -13.41 6.34 -9.23
CA GLY A 143 -13.29 5.68 -10.54
C GLY A 143 -13.22 6.63 -11.73
N LYS A 144 -13.85 7.80 -11.66
CA LYS A 144 -13.77 8.82 -12.74
C LYS A 144 -12.45 9.58 -12.72
N VAL A 145 -11.95 9.89 -11.53
CA VAL A 145 -10.70 10.65 -11.37
C VAL A 145 -9.51 9.80 -11.79
N VAL A 146 -9.54 8.52 -11.48
CA VAL A 146 -8.47 7.56 -11.75
C VAL A 146 -8.15 7.42 -13.25
N TYR A 147 -9.11 7.65 -14.15
CA TYR A 147 -8.79 7.67 -15.59
C TYR A 147 -7.70 8.68 -15.94
N PHE A 148 -7.69 9.83 -15.28
CA PHE A 148 -6.67 10.84 -15.51
C PHE A 148 -5.44 10.62 -14.65
N THR A 149 -5.63 10.39 -13.35
CA THR A 149 -4.53 10.29 -12.38
C THR A 149 -3.62 9.09 -12.65
N ALA A 150 -4.17 7.95 -13.08
CA ALA A 150 -3.38 6.78 -13.39
C ALA A 150 -2.77 6.79 -14.80
N THR A 151 -3.40 7.42 -15.81
CA THR A 151 -2.87 7.35 -17.19
C THR A 151 -1.83 8.42 -17.51
N PHE A 152 -1.99 9.62 -16.97
CA PHE A 152 -1.07 10.74 -17.23
C PHE A 152 0.38 10.44 -16.81
N PRO A 153 0.66 9.82 -15.65
CA PRO A 153 2.01 9.43 -15.27
C PRO A 153 2.71 8.50 -16.26
N TYR A 154 1.98 7.56 -16.86
CA TYR A 154 2.56 6.68 -17.89
C TYR A 154 2.99 7.44 -19.14
N LEU A 155 2.15 8.38 -19.59
CA LEU A 155 2.49 9.23 -20.72
C LEU A 155 3.80 9.99 -20.45
N MET A 156 3.91 10.58 -19.26
CA MET A 156 5.11 11.32 -18.87
C MET A 156 6.34 10.42 -18.70
N LEU A 157 6.17 9.21 -18.16
CA LEU A 157 7.25 8.25 -18.02
C LEU A 157 7.81 7.84 -19.40
N VAL A 158 6.94 7.64 -20.40
CA VAL A 158 7.36 7.35 -21.78
C VAL A 158 8.15 8.52 -22.37
N VAL A 159 7.70 9.76 -22.19
CA VAL A 159 8.41 10.95 -22.65
C VAL A 159 9.80 11.06 -21.99
N LEU A 160 9.88 10.88 -20.68
CA LEU A 160 11.14 10.91 -19.95
C LEU A 160 12.08 9.78 -20.36
N LEU A 161 11.55 8.58 -20.62
CA LEU A 161 12.32 7.44 -21.12
C LEU A 161 12.92 7.75 -22.49
N ILE A 162 12.09 8.19 -23.47
CA ILE A 162 12.55 8.52 -24.81
C ILE A 162 13.65 9.60 -24.74
N ARG A 163 13.42 10.61 -23.92
CA ARG A 163 14.43 11.67 -23.76
C ARG A 163 15.69 11.16 -23.07
N GLY A 164 15.54 10.42 -21.98
CA GLY A 164 16.66 9.85 -21.20
C GLY A 164 17.60 9.03 -22.10
N VAL A 165 17.03 8.10 -22.87
CA VAL A 165 17.80 7.20 -23.76
C VAL A 165 18.51 7.96 -24.90
N THR A 166 18.00 9.10 -25.33
CA THR A 166 18.61 9.92 -26.39
C THR A 166 19.73 10.84 -25.90
N LEU A 167 19.96 10.94 -24.59
CA LEU A 167 21.02 11.77 -24.02
C LEU A 167 22.42 11.12 -24.19
N PRO A 168 23.47 11.93 -24.39
CA PRO A 168 24.84 11.41 -24.39
C PRO A 168 25.18 10.83 -23.02
N GLY A 169 25.86 9.66 -22.98
CA GLY A 169 26.16 8.96 -21.72
C GLY A 169 25.04 8.07 -21.19
N ALA A 170 23.86 8.07 -21.77
CA ALA A 170 22.74 7.20 -21.36
C ALA A 170 23.11 5.71 -21.38
N ALA A 171 23.92 5.30 -22.35
CA ALA A 171 24.38 3.89 -22.47
C ALA A 171 25.16 3.44 -21.23
N GLN A 172 25.99 4.30 -20.64
CA GLN A 172 26.74 3.97 -19.40
C GLN A 172 25.78 3.79 -18.21
N GLY A 173 24.76 4.65 -18.09
CA GLY A 173 23.75 4.53 -17.07
C GLY A 173 22.93 3.26 -17.21
N ILE A 174 22.51 2.90 -18.43
CA ILE A 174 21.78 1.66 -18.71
C ILE A 174 22.67 0.44 -18.43
N GLN A 175 23.95 0.48 -18.79
CA GLN A 175 24.90 -0.58 -18.46
C GLN A 175 25.03 -0.74 -16.95
N PHE A 176 25.18 0.34 -16.19
CA PHE A 176 25.21 0.30 -14.72
C PHE A 176 23.94 -0.33 -14.13
N TYR A 177 22.78 -0.02 -14.68
CA TYR A 177 21.50 -0.58 -14.23
C TYR A 177 21.35 -2.08 -14.52
N LEU A 178 21.77 -2.51 -15.73
CA LEU A 178 21.58 -3.90 -16.17
C LEU A 178 22.73 -4.82 -15.81
N TYR A 179 23.92 -4.30 -15.51
CA TYR A 179 25.09 -5.13 -15.18
C TYR A 179 25.06 -5.52 -13.70
N PRO A 180 24.71 -6.79 -13.38
CA PRO A 180 24.56 -7.19 -12.00
C PRO A 180 25.93 -7.41 -11.33
N ASN A 181 26.11 -6.83 -10.16
CA ASN A 181 27.22 -7.20 -9.28
C ASN A 181 26.84 -8.46 -8.50
N LEU A 182 27.20 -9.65 -9.01
CA LEU A 182 26.84 -10.92 -8.42
C LEU A 182 27.41 -11.13 -7.01
N THR A 183 28.49 -10.42 -6.66
CA THR A 183 29.08 -10.51 -5.31
C THR A 183 28.15 -9.96 -4.25
N ARG A 184 27.31 -8.97 -4.61
CA ARG A 184 26.30 -8.39 -3.72
C ARG A 184 25.14 -9.34 -3.39
N LEU A 185 24.94 -10.40 -4.17
CA LEU A 185 23.92 -11.41 -3.84
C LEU A 185 24.26 -12.21 -2.58
N TRP A 186 25.52 -12.21 -2.14
CA TRP A 186 25.94 -12.79 -0.86
C TRP A 186 25.64 -11.86 0.33
N ASP A 187 25.33 -10.59 0.08
CA ASP A 187 24.96 -9.64 1.11
C ASP A 187 23.47 -9.80 1.44
N PRO A 188 23.13 -10.29 2.64
CA PRO A 188 21.74 -10.49 3.03
C PRO A 188 20.93 -9.18 3.09
N GLN A 189 21.60 -8.01 3.25
CA GLN A 189 20.94 -6.72 3.27
C GLN A 189 20.25 -6.41 1.93
N VAL A 190 20.84 -6.83 0.81
CA VAL A 190 20.24 -6.65 -0.52
C VAL A 190 18.91 -7.39 -0.64
N TRP A 191 18.85 -8.63 -0.12
CA TRP A 191 17.61 -9.42 -0.10
C TRP A 191 16.54 -8.82 0.78
N MET A 192 16.93 -8.24 1.92
CA MET A 192 16.02 -7.54 2.82
C MET A 192 15.44 -6.29 2.16
N ASP A 193 16.30 -5.44 1.56
CA ASP A 193 15.87 -4.24 0.85
C ASP A 193 14.96 -4.59 -0.34
N ALA A 194 15.28 -5.64 -1.09
CA ALA A 194 14.45 -6.14 -2.19
C ALA A 194 13.10 -6.66 -1.69
N GLY A 195 13.09 -7.47 -0.64
CA GLY A 195 11.86 -8.01 -0.04
C GLY A 195 10.94 -6.91 0.45
N THR A 196 11.45 -5.98 1.26
CA THR A 196 10.65 -4.87 1.78
C THR A 196 10.14 -3.95 0.67
N GLN A 197 10.93 -3.75 -0.40
CA GLN A 197 10.49 -2.99 -1.58
C GLN A 197 9.31 -3.64 -2.29
N ILE A 198 9.33 -4.97 -2.47
CA ILE A 198 8.21 -5.69 -3.10
C ILE A 198 6.94 -5.54 -2.26
N PHE A 199 7.01 -5.77 -0.93
CA PHE A 199 5.84 -5.61 -0.06
C PHE A 199 5.25 -4.20 -0.12
N PHE A 200 6.10 -3.18 -0.12
CA PHE A 200 5.69 -1.80 -0.22
C PHE A 200 5.10 -1.46 -1.59
N SER A 201 5.79 -1.83 -2.69
CA SER A 201 5.37 -1.51 -4.05
C SER A 201 4.04 -2.16 -4.45
N TYR A 202 3.74 -3.35 -3.95
CA TYR A 202 2.48 -4.04 -4.20
C TYR A 202 1.39 -3.70 -3.17
N ALA A 203 1.63 -2.78 -2.26
CA ALA A 203 0.70 -2.41 -1.18
C ALA A 203 0.18 -3.64 -0.40
N ILE A 204 1.03 -4.66 -0.22
CA ILE A 204 0.68 -5.90 0.46
C ILE A 204 0.52 -5.61 1.96
N CYS A 205 -0.49 -6.20 2.58
CA CYS A 205 -0.80 -6.06 4.01
C CYS A 205 -1.22 -4.66 4.47
N LEU A 206 -1.42 -3.72 3.55
CA LEU A 206 -1.98 -2.39 3.87
C LEU A 206 -3.52 -2.38 3.88
N GLY A 207 -4.16 -3.46 3.42
CA GLY A 207 -5.61 -3.56 3.33
C GLY A 207 -6.24 -2.84 2.11
N CYS A 208 -5.47 -2.03 1.40
CA CYS A 208 -5.94 -1.26 0.24
C CYS A 208 -6.48 -2.15 -0.87
N LEU A 209 -5.73 -3.17 -1.26
CA LEU A 209 -6.14 -4.11 -2.32
C LEU A 209 -7.37 -4.91 -1.93
N THR A 210 -7.49 -5.30 -0.67
CA THR A 210 -8.67 -6.00 -0.13
C THR A 210 -9.90 -5.10 -0.18
N ALA A 211 -9.78 -3.84 0.21
CA ALA A 211 -10.86 -2.86 0.14
C ALA A 211 -11.31 -2.60 -1.30
N LEU A 212 -10.38 -2.36 -2.23
CA LEU A 212 -10.69 -2.15 -3.65
C LEU A 212 -11.32 -3.39 -4.29
N GLY A 213 -10.78 -4.58 -3.99
CA GLY A 213 -11.29 -5.86 -4.47
C GLY A 213 -12.72 -6.14 -3.99
N SER A 214 -13.06 -5.71 -2.78
CA SER A 214 -14.37 -5.92 -2.19
C SER A 214 -15.53 -5.19 -2.91
N TYR A 215 -15.23 -4.23 -3.77
CA TYR A 215 -16.21 -3.54 -4.62
C TYR A 215 -16.45 -4.22 -5.97
N ASN A 216 -15.71 -5.30 -6.27
CA ASN A 216 -15.93 -6.07 -7.48
C ASN A 216 -17.21 -6.91 -7.41
N LYS A 217 -17.75 -7.23 -8.59
CA LYS A 217 -18.82 -8.22 -8.69
C LYS A 217 -18.27 -9.61 -8.37
N TYR A 218 -19.10 -10.49 -7.80
CA TYR A 218 -18.69 -11.82 -7.37
C TYR A 218 -18.01 -12.66 -8.48
N HIS A 219 -18.55 -12.68 -9.69
CA HIS A 219 -18.02 -13.44 -10.83
C HIS A 219 -16.87 -12.73 -11.59
N ASN A 220 -16.16 -11.82 -10.95
CA ASN A 220 -14.98 -11.23 -11.56
C ASN A 220 -13.79 -12.19 -11.54
N ASN A 221 -13.04 -12.25 -12.65
CA ASN A 221 -11.85 -13.10 -12.74
C ASN A 221 -10.67 -12.45 -11.97
N CYS A 222 -10.66 -12.64 -10.65
CA CYS A 222 -9.64 -12.09 -9.76
C CYS A 222 -8.24 -12.64 -10.04
N TYR A 223 -8.12 -13.90 -10.47
CA TYR A 223 -6.84 -14.53 -10.77
C TYR A 223 -6.13 -13.87 -11.94
N ARG A 224 -6.84 -13.66 -13.06
CA ARG A 224 -6.30 -12.96 -14.24
C ARG A 224 -5.95 -11.52 -13.92
N ASP A 225 -6.78 -10.84 -13.15
CA ASP A 225 -6.56 -9.45 -12.77
C ASP A 225 -5.31 -9.31 -11.90
N CYS A 226 -5.15 -10.19 -10.90
CA CYS A 226 -3.98 -10.20 -10.03
C CYS A 226 -2.67 -10.39 -10.83
N ILE A 227 -2.62 -11.40 -11.71
CA ILE A 227 -1.43 -11.66 -12.53
C ILE A 227 -1.13 -10.47 -13.46
N SER A 228 -2.14 -9.90 -14.12
CA SER A 228 -1.96 -8.74 -15.00
C SER A 228 -1.42 -7.53 -14.25
N LEU A 229 -1.91 -7.27 -13.03
CA LEU A 229 -1.44 -6.19 -12.17
C LEU A 229 -0.01 -6.41 -11.68
N CYS A 230 0.37 -7.67 -11.39
CA CYS A 230 1.75 -8.00 -11.04
C CYS A 230 2.72 -7.69 -12.18
N PHE A 231 2.40 -8.09 -13.41
CA PHE A 231 3.22 -7.75 -14.58
C PHE A 231 3.26 -6.26 -14.84
N LEU A 232 2.13 -5.56 -14.68
CA LEU A 232 2.06 -4.12 -14.88
C LEU A 232 2.95 -3.39 -13.87
N ASN A 233 2.87 -3.74 -12.58
CA ASN A 233 3.67 -3.12 -11.53
C ASN A 233 5.18 -3.33 -11.73
N SER A 234 5.60 -4.59 -11.89
CA SER A 234 7.02 -4.93 -12.10
C SER A 234 7.55 -4.33 -13.40
N GLY A 235 6.76 -4.38 -14.49
CA GLY A 235 7.12 -3.80 -15.77
C GLY A 235 7.30 -2.29 -15.68
N THR A 236 6.43 -1.60 -14.96
CA THR A 236 6.54 -0.14 -14.77
C THR A 236 7.79 0.22 -13.97
N SER A 237 8.09 -0.49 -12.88
CA SER A 237 9.32 -0.28 -12.11
C SER A 237 10.57 -0.46 -12.97
N PHE A 238 10.58 -1.51 -13.80
CA PHE A 238 11.70 -1.80 -14.69
C PHE A 238 11.89 -0.70 -15.73
N VAL A 239 10.82 -0.21 -16.35
CA VAL A 239 10.86 0.89 -17.32
C VAL A 239 11.26 2.21 -16.66
N ALA A 240 10.77 2.50 -15.46
CA ALA A 240 11.18 3.66 -14.67
C ALA A 240 12.68 3.63 -14.34
N GLY A 241 13.24 2.44 -14.07
CA GLY A 241 14.67 2.25 -13.91
C GLY A 241 15.46 2.69 -15.15
N PHE A 242 15.06 2.29 -16.35
CA PHE A 242 15.73 2.76 -17.58
C PHE A 242 15.69 4.28 -17.71
N ALA A 243 14.57 4.91 -17.43
CA ALA A 243 14.45 6.36 -17.52
C ALA A 243 15.43 7.06 -16.58
N ILE A 244 15.46 6.67 -15.30
CA ILE A 244 16.28 7.37 -14.31
C ILE A 244 17.79 7.08 -14.49
N PHE A 245 18.16 5.83 -14.77
CA PHE A 245 19.58 5.49 -14.94
C PHE A 245 20.18 6.05 -16.23
N SER A 246 19.38 6.19 -17.30
CA SER A 246 19.81 6.94 -18.50
C SER A 246 20.16 8.39 -18.16
N ILE A 247 19.36 9.03 -17.32
CA ILE A 247 19.61 10.43 -16.86
C ILE A 247 20.83 10.50 -15.95
N LEU A 248 20.99 9.54 -15.03
CA LEU A 248 22.17 9.47 -14.17
C LEU A 248 23.47 9.26 -14.98
N GLY A 249 23.43 8.42 -16.01
CA GLY A 249 24.55 8.22 -16.94
C GLY A 249 24.93 9.52 -17.67
N PHE A 250 23.94 10.29 -18.13
CA PHE A 250 24.16 11.60 -18.70
C PHE A 250 24.78 12.58 -17.68
N MET A 251 24.25 12.66 -16.46
CA MET A 251 24.79 13.51 -15.40
C MET A 251 26.23 13.14 -15.03
N SER A 252 26.54 11.85 -15.00
CA SER A 252 27.89 11.32 -14.80
C SER A 252 28.86 11.82 -15.87
N GLN A 253 28.44 11.76 -17.12
CA GLN A 253 29.26 12.25 -18.24
C GLN A 253 29.44 13.76 -18.18
N GLU A 254 28.40 14.53 -17.86
CA GLU A 254 28.46 15.99 -17.76
C GLU A 254 29.35 16.47 -16.61
N GLN A 255 29.29 15.81 -15.47
CA GLN A 255 30.03 16.18 -14.26
C GLN A 255 31.42 15.55 -14.20
N GLY A 256 31.70 14.54 -15.03
CA GLY A 256 32.99 13.82 -15.02
C GLY A 256 33.23 13.01 -13.75
N VAL A 257 32.15 12.60 -13.05
CA VAL A 257 32.19 11.79 -11.83
C VAL A 257 31.53 10.45 -12.06
N PRO A 258 31.94 9.37 -11.35
CA PRO A 258 31.30 8.06 -11.49
C PRO A 258 29.81 8.13 -11.14
N ILE A 259 28.99 7.28 -11.79
CA ILE A 259 27.53 7.25 -11.61
C ILE A 259 27.15 7.08 -10.12
N SER A 260 27.94 6.31 -9.37
CA SER A 260 27.74 6.07 -7.92
C SER A 260 27.86 7.33 -7.04
N GLU A 261 28.43 8.42 -7.55
CA GLU A 261 28.67 9.68 -6.84
C GLU A 261 27.85 10.86 -7.38
N VAL A 262 27.14 10.66 -8.49
CA VAL A 262 26.39 11.72 -9.19
C VAL A 262 25.25 12.28 -8.33
N ALA A 263 24.62 11.43 -7.52
CA ALA A 263 23.47 11.81 -6.72
C ALA A 263 23.52 11.16 -5.33
N GLU A 264 22.98 11.85 -4.34
CA GLU A 264 22.82 11.27 -3.01
C GLU A 264 21.75 10.19 -3.02
N SER A 265 22.01 9.12 -2.27
CA SER A 265 21.04 8.05 -2.07
C SER A 265 19.96 8.52 -1.09
N GLY A 266 18.73 8.66 -1.54
CA GLY A 266 17.62 9.04 -0.66
C GLY A 266 16.39 9.54 -1.39
N PRO A 267 15.39 10.04 -0.63
CA PRO A 267 14.16 10.60 -1.19
C PRO A 267 14.38 11.73 -2.20
N GLY A 268 15.50 12.43 -2.08
CA GLY A 268 15.89 13.52 -2.99
C GLY A 268 16.24 13.09 -4.40
N LEU A 269 16.60 11.82 -4.64
CA LEU A 269 17.09 11.37 -5.95
C LEU A 269 16.16 11.74 -7.11
N ALA A 270 14.86 11.50 -6.97
CA ALA A 270 13.90 11.84 -8.01
C ALA A 270 13.77 13.35 -8.23
N PHE A 271 13.86 14.16 -7.18
CA PHE A 271 13.78 15.61 -7.26
C PHE A 271 15.09 16.26 -7.75
N ILE A 272 16.18 15.52 -7.77
CA ILE A 272 17.47 15.97 -8.28
C ILE A 272 17.67 15.52 -9.73
N ALA A 273 17.47 14.22 -10.02
CA ALA A 273 17.77 13.63 -11.32
C ALA A 273 16.76 14.04 -12.41
N TYR A 274 15.46 13.89 -12.18
CA TYR A 274 14.46 14.18 -13.21
C TYR A 274 14.37 15.65 -13.62
N PRO A 275 14.40 16.66 -12.70
CA PRO A 275 14.42 18.06 -13.11
C PRO A 275 15.62 18.39 -13.99
N ARG A 276 16.77 17.77 -13.77
CA ARG A 276 17.96 17.96 -14.62
C ARG A 276 17.70 17.53 -16.08
N ALA A 277 17.06 16.38 -16.27
CA ALA A 277 16.67 15.93 -17.62
C ALA A 277 15.64 16.84 -18.27
N VAL A 278 14.68 17.32 -17.48
CA VAL A 278 13.59 18.17 -17.97
C VAL A 278 14.11 19.54 -18.45
N VAL A 279 15.11 20.10 -17.77
CA VAL A 279 15.73 21.38 -18.18
C VAL A 279 16.34 21.30 -19.59
N MET A 280 16.73 20.11 -20.06
CA MET A 280 17.31 19.91 -21.39
C MET A 280 16.29 19.69 -22.50
N LEU A 281 15.02 19.61 -22.18
CA LEU A 281 13.96 19.51 -23.18
C LEU A 281 13.66 20.88 -23.78
N PRO A 282 13.31 20.96 -25.08
CA PRO A 282 12.77 22.19 -25.65
C PRO A 282 11.49 22.55 -24.88
N PHE A 283 11.28 23.83 -24.60
CA PHE A 283 10.19 24.31 -23.74
C PHE A 283 10.24 23.74 -22.29
N SER A 284 11.43 23.71 -21.69
CA SER A 284 11.68 23.17 -20.35
C SER A 284 10.66 23.58 -19.26
N PRO A 285 10.14 24.84 -19.18
CA PRO A 285 9.12 25.19 -18.20
C PRO A 285 7.83 24.36 -18.31
N LEU A 286 7.38 24.07 -19.54
CA LEU A 286 6.20 23.24 -19.78
C LEU A 286 6.42 21.80 -19.27
N TRP A 287 7.58 21.23 -19.63
CA TRP A 287 7.90 19.87 -19.20
C TRP A 287 8.13 19.76 -17.70
N ALA A 288 8.67 20.80 -17.07
CA ALA A 288 8.79 20.87 -15.62
C ALA A 288 7.41 20.87 -14.95
N CYS A 289 6.47 21.68 -15.43
CA CYS A 289 5.09 21.65 -14.94
C CYS A 289 4.44 20.27 -15.11
N CYS A 290 4.61 19.64 -16.27
CA CYS A 290 4.08 18.30 -16.54
C CYS A 290 4.72 17.24 -15.61
N PHE A 291 6.02 17.32 -15.36
CA PHE A 291 6.72 16.42 -14.46
C PHE A 291 6.22 16.56 -13.01
N PHE A 292 6.16 17.78 -12.49
CA PHE A 292 5.67 17.98 -11.12
C PHE A 292 4.18 17.61 -10.99
N LEU A 293 3.37 17.87 -12.04
CA LEU A 293 1.99 17.39 -12.07
C LEU A 293 1.93 15.86 -12.02
N MET A 294 2.79 15.16 -12.76
CA MET A 294 2.90 13.69 -12.69
C MET A 294 3.19 13.21 -11.26
N VAL A 295 4.19 13.81 -10.59
CA VAL A 295 4.56 13.43 -9.21
C VAL A 295 3.40 13.67 -8.23
N VAL A 296 2.69 14.80 -8.37
CA VAL A 296 1.52 15.11 -7.55
C VAL A 296 0.40 14.09 -7.79
N LEU A 297 0.11 13.74 -9.04
CA LEU A 297 -0.93 12.77 -9.37
C LEU A 297 -0.61 11.38 -8.84
N LEU A 298 0.64 10.92 -8.96
CA LEU A 298 1.10 9.66 -8.37
C LEU A 298 0.91 9.61 -6.85
N GLY A 299 1.23 10.70 -6.16
CA GLY A 299 1.04 10.79 -4.70
C GLY A 299 -0.43 10.84 -4.30
N LEU A 300 -1.25 11.61 -5.03
CA LEU A 300 -2.68 11.75 -4.74
C LEU A 300 -3.43 10.44 -4.97
N ASP A 301 -3.08 9.66 -6.00
CA ASP A 301 -3.76 8.41 -6.32
C ASP A 301 -3.61 7.39 -5.17
N SER A 302 -2.39 7.18 -4.69
CA SER A 302 -2.14 6.35 -3.50
C SER A 302 -2.83 6.90 -2.25
N GLN A 303 -2.85 8.22 -2.05
CA GLN A 303 -3.56 8.86 -0.94
C GLN A 303 -5.07 8.58 -0.99
N PHE A 304 -5.70 8.67 -2.17
CA PHE A 304 -7.13 8.38 -2.34
C PHE A 304 -7.46 6.96 -1.91
N VAL A 305 -6.67 5.99 -2.36
CA VAL A 305 -6.91 4.58 -2.08
C VAL A 305 -6.68 4.25 -0.61
N CYS A 306 -5.62 4.78 0.01
CA CYS A 306 -5.35 4.58 1.43
C CYS A 306 -6.50 5.11 2.32
N VAL A 307 -7.00 6.32 2.04
CA VAL A 307 -8.11 6.90 2.80
C VAL A 307 -9.41 6.14 2.54
N GLU A 308 -9.70 5.80 1.28
CA GLU A 308 -10.88 5.01 0.91
C GLU A 308 -10.88 3.63 1.58
N SER A 309 -9.73 2.97 1.68
CA SER A 309 -9.62 1.65 2.32
C SER A 309 -9.89 1.73 3.83
N LEU A 310 -9.35 2.75 4.50
CA LEU A 310 -9.63 2.99 5.92
C LEU A 310 -11.11 3.29 6.17
N VAL A 311 -11.71 4.16 5.35
CA VAL A 311 -13.13 4.50 5.43
C VAL A 311 -13.99 3.27 5.20
N THR A 312 -13.65 2.45 4.19
CA THR A 312 -14.35 1.20 3.87
C THR A 312 -14.32 0.23 5.04
N ALA A 313 -13.14 0.02 5.63
CA ALA A 313 -12.98 -0.85 6.80
C ALA A 313 -13.85 -0.39 7.98
N LEU A 314 -13.86 0.91 8.29
CA LEU A 314 -14.67 1.46 9.37
C LEU A 314 -16.18 1.38 9.10
N VAL A 315 -16.60 1.66 7.86
CA VAL A 315 -18.00 1.59 7.43
C VAL A 315 -18.51 0.15 7.45
N ASP A 316 -17.67 -0.81 7.06
CA ASP A 316 -18.03 -2.24 7.08
C ASP A 316 -18.04 -2.81 8.51
N MET A 317 -17.23 -2.26 9.43
CA MET A 317 -17.31 -2.63 10.86
C MET A 317 -18.60 -2.13 11.55
N TYR A 318 -19.11 -0.96 11.15
CA TYR A 318 -20.27 -0.32 11.79
C TYR A 318 -21.31 0.12 10.76
N PRO A 319 -21.89 -0.81 9.95
CA PRO A 319 -22.76 -0.48 8.82
C PRO A 319 -24.00 0.30 9.25
N ASN A 320 -24.65 -0.11 10.33
CA ASN A 320 -25.89 0.52 10.85
C ASN A 320 -25.71 1.98 11.29
N LYS A 321 -24.48 2.37 11.66
CA LYS A 321 -24.16 3.73 12.12
C LYS A 321 -23.59 4.60 11.00
N LEU A 322 -22.72 4.05 10.17
CA LEU A 322 -21.89 4.81 9.22
C LEU A 322 -22.45 4.84 7.79
N ARG A 323 -23.33 3.88 7.40
CA ARG A 323 -23.98 3.89 6.08
C ARG A 323 -25.20 4.82 5.98
N LYS A 324 -25.52 5.59 7.03
CA LYS A 324 -26.59 6.60 7.01
C LYS A 324 -26.13 7.83 6.21
N LYS A 325 -27.10 8.54 5.63
CA LYS A 325 -26.88 9.75 4.83
C LYS A 325 -25.94 10.74 5.53
N ASN A 326 -24.97 11.26 4.83
CA ASN A 326 -23.94 12.24 5.24
C ASN A 326 -22.96 11.77 6.34
N ARG A 327 -23.10 10.57 6.92
CA ARG A 327 -22.17 10.13 7.97
C ARG A 327 -20.83 9.66 7.42
N ARG A 328 -20.85 9.06 6.23
CA ARG A 328 -19.63 8.66 5.54
C ARG A 328 -18.79 9.88 5.16
N GLU A 329 -19.42 10.90 4.61
CA GLU A 329 -18.77 12.16 4.25
C GLU A 329 -18.18 12.87 5.47
N THR A 330 -18.90 12.88 6.60
CA THR A 330 -18.39 13.41 7.87
C THR A 330 -17.19 12.61 8.38
N LEU A 331 -17.22 11.26 8.26
CA LEU A 331 -16.09 10.41 8.64
C LEU A 331 -14.85 10.73 7.80
N ILE A 332 -15.01 10.87 6.47
CA ILE A 332 -13.91 11.26 5.58
C ILE A 332 -13.33 12.61 5.98
N LEU A 333 -14.18 13.59 6.30
CA LEU A 333 -13.74 14.91 6.74
C LEU A 333 -12.93 14.83 8.03
N VAL A 334 -13.40 14.08 9.02
CA VAL A 334 -12.70 13.91 10.30
C VAL A 334 -11.33 13.24 10.08
N ILE A 335 -11.26 12.19 9.27
CA ILE A 335 -9.99 11.51 8.93
C ILE A 335 -9.06 12.49 8.22
N SER A 336 -9.55 13.25 7.24
CA SER A 336 -8.74 14.23 6.49
C SER A 336 -8.16 15.32 7.40
N VAL A 337 -8.97 15.87 8.31
CA VAL A 337 -8.53 16.90 9.26
C VAL A 337 -7.51 16.34 10.24
N LEU A 338 -7.73 15.15 10.81
CA LEU A 338 -6.78 14.52 11.73
C LEU A 338 -5.46 14.22 11.04
N SER A 339 -5.51 13.67 9.82
CA SER A 339 -4.31 13.36 9.05
C SER A 339 -3.56 14.62 8.63
N TYR A 340 -4.26 15.71 8.29
CA TYR A 340 -3.64 17.00 8.04
C TYR A 340 -2.89 17.52 9.28
N LEU A 341 -3.51 17.49 10.45
CA LEU A 341 -2.89 17.95 11.70
C LEU A 341 -1.65 17.13 12.06
N ILE A 342 -1.71 15.80 11.89
CA ILE A 342 -0.53 14.94 12.09
C ILE A 342 0.55 15.26 11.05
N GLY A 343 0.17 15.48 9.80
CA GLY A 343 1.08 15.83 8.71
C GLY A 343 1.83 17.15 8.91
N LEU A 344 1.25 18.12 9.67
CA LEU A 344 1.93 19.39 9.96
C LEU A 344 3.27 19.19 10.70
N ILE A 345 3.40 18.15 11.51
CA ILE A 345 4.65 17.84 12.23
C ILE A 345 5.77 17.52 11.23
N MET A 346 5.43 16.85 10.12
CA MET A 346 6.38 16.48 9.06
C MET A 346 6.80 17.67 8.19
N LEU A 347 6.14 18.82 8.31
CA LEU A 347 6.43 20.04 7.55
C LEU A 347 7.20 21.10 8.37
N THR A 348 7.73 20.72 9.50
CA THR A 348 8.67 21.53 10.29
C THR A 348 10.09 21.41 9.73
N GLU A 349 11.01 22.24 10.20
CA GLU A 349 12.43 22.18 9.80
C GLU A 349 13.09 20.84 10.15
N GLY A 350 12.66 20.17 11.23
CA GLY A 350 13.03 18.80 11.60
C GLY A 350 12.12 17.72 11.00
N GLY A 351 11.14 18.11 10.22
CA GLY A 351 10.07 17.22 9.73
C GLY A 351 10.55 16.08 8.84
N MET A 352 11.66 16.28 8.11
CA MET A 352 12.23 15.23 7.26
C MET A 352 12.76 14.04 8.08
N TYR A 353 13.30 14.29 9.25
CA TYR A 353 13.69 13.20 10.18
C TYR A 353 12.48 12.46 10.71
N VAL A 354 11.39 13.17 11.02
CA VAL A 354 10.12 12.55 11.44
C VAL A 354 9.53 11.73 10.31
N PHE A 355 9.49 12.26 9.09
CA PHE A 355 9.01 11.54 7.90
C PHE A 355 9.76 10.23 7.68
N GLN A 356 11.09 10.26 7.71
CA GLN A 356 11.90 9.05 7.53
C GLN A 356 11.65 8.01 8.62
N LEU A 357 11.40 8.43 9.85
CA LEU A 357 11.08 7.55 10.96
C LEU A 357 9.73 6.83 10.72
N PHE A 358 8.71 7.57 10.25
CA PHE A 358 7.42 6.98 9.87
C PHE A 358 7.56 6.05 8.67
N ASP A 359 8.29 6.43 7.62
CA ASP A 359 8.51 5.59 6.44
C ASP A 359 9.22 4.29 6.79
N TYR A 360 10.22 4.33 7.65
CA TYR A 360 11.02 3.15 8.00
C TYR A 360 10.29 2.19 8.96
N TYR A 361 9.66 2.71 10.03
CA TYR A 361 9.09 1.87 11.08
C TYR A 361 7.59 1.61 10.92
N ALA A 362 6.79 2.58 10.50
CA ALA A 362 5.34 2.44 10.49
C ALA A 362 4.78 1.86 9.18
N ALA A 363 5.29 2.32 8.03
CA ALA A 363 4.71 2.03 6.72
C ALA A 363 5.48 0.98 5.91
N SER A 364 6.61 0.48 6.39
CA SER A 364 7.46 -0.44 5.62
C SER A 364 8.23 -1.42 6.51
N GLY A 365 9.06 -2.24 5.91
CA GLY A 365 10.01 -3.09 6.60
C GLY A 365 9.38 -4.16 7.50
N MET A 366 9.80 -4.18 8.75
CA MET A 366 9.46 -5.26 9.69
C MET A 366 7.98 -5.35 10.03
N CYS A 367 7.27 -4.21 10.07
CA CYS A 367 5.84 -4.21 10.37
C CYS A 367 5.04 -4.93 9.29
N LEU A 368 5.29 -4.63 8.01
CA LEU A 368 4.61 -5.29 6.89
C LEU A 368 4.93 -6.78 6.81
N LEU A 369 6.19 -7.16 7.04
CA LEU A 369 6.60 -8.58 7.06
C LEU A 369 5.87 -9.35 8.18
N PHE A 370 5.74 -8.76 9.36
CA PHE A 370 5.01 -9.37 10.47
C PHE A 370 3.54 -9.59 10.12
N VAL A 371 2.86 -8.56 9.60
CA VAL A 371 1.46 -8.66 9.17
C VAL A 371 1.31 -9.71 8.07
N ALA A 372 2.23 -9.75 7.08
CA ALA A 372 2.23 -10.72 5.98
C ALA A 372 2.32 -12.17 6.46
N ILE A 373 3.16 -12.43 7.47
CA ILE A 373 3.28 -13.78 8.06
C ILE A 373 1.91 -14.21 8.61
N PHE A 374 1.28 -13.38 9.44
CA PHE A 374 0.00 -13.72 10.05
C PHE A 374 -1.15 -13.79 9.04
N GLU A 375 -1.20 -12.88 8.07
CA GLU A 375 -2.20 -12.90 6.99
C GLU A 375 -2.10 -14.20 6.19
N THR A 376 -0.89 -14.58 5.78
CA THR A 376 -0.66 -15.82 5.02
C THR A 376 -1.00 -17.06 5.85
N LEU A 377 -0.62 -17.10 7.13
CA LEU A 377 -0.96 -18.20 8.02
C LEU A 377 -2.49 -18.30 8.22
N CYS A 378 -3.18 -17.18 8.40
CA CYS A 378 -4.64 -17.19 8.53
C CYS A 378 -5.32 -17.73 7.28
N VAL A 379 -4.92 -17.31 6.08
CA VAL A 379 -5.54 -17.75 4.82
C VAL A 379 -5.17 -19.19 4.48
N ALA A 380 -3.88 -19.55 4.56
CA ALA A 380 -3.41 -20.83 4.08
C ALA A 380 -3.59 -21.97 5.09
N TRP A 381 -3.40 -21.72 6.39
CA TRP A 381 -3.38 -22.77 7.41
C TRP A 381 -4.66 -22.78 8.27
N VAL A 382 -5.15 -21.63 8.70
CA VAL A 382 -6.32 -21.55 9.59
C VAL A 382 -7.61 -21.72 8.80
N TYR A 383 -7.81 -20.89 7.75
CA TYR A 383 -8.96 -21.03 6.86
C TYR A 383 -8.84 -22.26 5.97
N GLY A 384 -7.65 -22.52 5.47
CA GLY A 384 -7.30 -23.63 4.60
C GLY A 384 -7.19 -23.24 3.13
N ALA A 385 -6.01 -23.47 2.56
CA ALA A 385 -5.72 -23.10 1.17
C ALA A 385 -6.62 -23.83 0.15
N GLU A 386 -7.06 -25.08 0.44
CA GLU A 386 -8.02 -25.81 -0.43
C GLU A 386 -9.36 -25.11 -0.46
N ARG A 387 -9.92 -24.77 0.71
CA ARG A 387 -11.19 -24.06 0.82
C ARG A 387 -11.14 -22.71 0.11
N PHE A 388 -10.02 -22.01 0.23
CA PHE A 388 -9.81 -20.74 -0.46
C PHE A 388 -9.77 -20.93 -1.98
N TYR A 389 -9.14 -22.00 -2.47
CA TYR A 389 -9.15 -22.38 -3.88
C TYR A 389 -10.54 -22.75 -4.40
N ASP A 390 -11.32 -23.49 -3.62
CA ASP A 390 -12.70 -23.83 -3.97
C ASP A 390 -13.58 -22.57 -4.10
N ASN A 391 -13.38 -21.57 -3.22
CA ASN A 391 -14.04 -20.27 -3.34
C ASN A 391 -13.62 -19.50 -4.61
N ILE A 392 -12.34 -19.54 -4.96
CA ILE A 392 -11.87 -18.91 -6.20
C ILE A 392 -12.46 -19.63 -7.42
N GLU A 393 -12.47 -20.97 -7.41
CA GLU A 393 -13.08 -21.78 -8.49
C GLU A 393 -14.56 -21.46 -8.68
N ASP A 394 -15.31 -21.29 -7.59
CA ASP A 394 -16.71 -20.87 -7.64
C ASP A 394 -16.89 -19.47 -8.24
N MET A 395 -15.99 -18.53 -7.92
CA MET A 395 -16.03 -17.17 -8.45
C MET A 395 -15.69 -17.08 -9.95
N ILE A 396 -14.67 -17.82 -10.42
CA ILE A 396 -14.11 -17.68 -11.77
C ILE A 396 -14.52 -18.80 -12.73
N GLY A 397 -15.12 -19.88 -12.22
CA GLY A 397 -15.61 -21.02 -13.02
C GLY A 397 -14.54 -22.04 -13.44
N TYR A 398 -13.30 -21.88 -13.00
CA TYR A 398 -12.21 -22.85 -13.22
C TYR A 398 -11.20 -22.84 -12.07
N ARG A 399 -10.50 -23.97 -11.87
CA ARG A 399 -9.48 -24.07 -10.82
C ARG A 399 -8.16 -23.49 -11.29
N PRO A 400 -7.58 -22.49 -10.59
CA PRO A 400 -6.27 -21.93 -10.93
C PRO A 400 -5.15 -22.96 -10.79
N TRP A 401 -3.98 -22.68 -11.38
CA TRP A 401 -2.82 -23.54 -11.23
C TRP A 401 -2.41 -23.70 -9.76
N PRO A 402 -2.06 -24.92 -9.31
CA PRO A 402 -1.79 -25.20 -7.90
C PRO A 402 -0.53 -24.52 -7.33
N VAL A 403 0.28 -23.91 -8.18
CA VAL A 403 1.52 -23.21 -7.77
C VAL A 403 1.24 -22.15 -6.70
N MET A 404 0.21 -21.32 -6.90
CA MET A 404 -0.17 -20.28 -5.92
C MET A 404 -0.48 -20.88 -4.55
N LYS A 405 -1.19 -22.00 -4.50
CA LYS A 405 -1.51 -22.72 -3.27
C LYS A 405 -0.27 -23.11 -2.49
N TYR A 406 0.71 -23.73 -3.16
CA TYR A 406 1.97 -24.11 -2.52
C TYR A 406 2.81 -22.89 -2.10
N CYS A 407 2.75 -21.82 -2.88
CA CYS A 407 3.35 -20.54 -2.48
C CYS A 407 2.74 -20.03 -1.16
N TRP A 408 1.41 -20.04 -1.02
CA TRP A 408 0.75 -19.56 0.21
C TRP A 408 0.99 -20.46 1.42
N ILE A 409 1.08 -21.79 1.22
CA ILE A 409 1.29 -22.75 2.32
C ILE A 409 2.73 -22.72 2.81
N PHE A 410 3.72 -22.67 1.91
CA PHE A 410 5.13 -22.88 2.27
C PHE A 410 6.02 -21.70 1.94
N LEU A 411 6.03 -21.25 0.67
CA LEU A 411 7.02 -20.31 0.17
C LEU A 411 6.88 -18.93 0.82
N THR A 412 5.67 -18.37 0.81
CA THR A 412 5.43 -17.02 1.34
C THR A 412 5.68 -16.94 2.84
N PRO A 413 5.11 -17.82 3.71
CA PRO A 413 5.42 -17.77 5.14
C PRO A 413 6.92 -18.00 5.42
N ALA A 414 7.59 -18.89 4.69
CA ALA A 414 9.01 -19.17 4.88
C ALA A 414 9.88 -17.94 4.53
N VAL A 415 9.65 -17.34 3.36
CA VAL A 415 10.38 -16.14 2.91
C VAL A 415 10.13 -14.96 3.84
N CYS A 416 8.86 -14.69 4.18
CA CYS A 416 8.52 -13.58 5.08
C CYS A 416 9.13 -13.76 6.47
N THR A 417 9.06 -14.98 7.04
CA THR A 417 9.64 -15.27 8.34
C THR A 417 11.16 -15.20 8.31
N ALA A 418 11.81 -15.75 7.29
CA ALA A 418 13.26 -15.68 7.14
C ALA A 418 13.75 -14.23 7.02
N THR A 419 13.08 -13.42 6.18
CA THR A 419 13.41 -12.00 6.00
C THR A 419 13.16 -11.21 7.29
N PHE A 420 12.07 -11.50 8.00
CA PHE A 420 11.76 -10.85 9.27
C PHE A 420 12.79 -11.16 10.36
N LEU A 421 13.12 -12.44 10.55
CA LEU A 421 14.12 -12.85 11.53
C LEU A 421 15.52 -12.31 11.20
N PHE A 422 15.87 -12.30 9.92
CA PHE A 422 17.12 -11.71 9.45
C PHE A 422 17.15 -10.20 9.72
N SER A 423 16.05 -9.50 9.45
CA SER A 423 15.91 -8.06 9.71
C SER A 423 16.06 -7.71 11.20
N LEU A 424 15.56 -8.59 12.09
CA LEU A 424 15.77 -8.46 13.53
C LEU A 424 17.22 -8.74 13.96
N ALA A 425 17.84 -9.80 13.38
CA ALA A 425 19.20 -10.21 13.75
C ALA A 425 20.27 -9.20 13.27
N LYS A 426 20.02 -8.54 12.16
CA LYS A 426 20.92 -7.56 11.54
C LYS A 426 20.40 -6.13 11.67
N TYR A 427 19.57 -5.89 12.68
CA TYR A 427 19.06 -4.54 12.93
C TYR A 427 20.21 -3.55 13.11
N THR A 428 20.18 -2.51 12.30
CA THR A 428 21.06 -1.35 12.43
C THR A 428 20.22 -0.12 12.73
N PRO A 429 20.65 0.74 13.67
CA PRO A 429 19.95 1.99 13.95
C PRO A 429 19.76 2.82 12.69
N LEU A 430 18.62 3.50 12.59
CA LEU A 430 18.29 4.32 11.46
C LEU A 430 19.27 5.51 11.36
N THR A 431 19.73 5.79 10.15
CA THR A 431 20.59 6.94 9.85
C THR A 431 20.00 7.75 8.71
N TYR A 432 20.07 9.07 8.79
CA TYR A 432 19.66 9.96 7.70
C TYR A 432 20.89 10.34 6.87
N ASN A 433 20.83 10.09 5.55
CA ASN A 433 21.91 10.36 4.57
C ASN A 433 23.30 9.85 4.99
N LYS A 434 23.38 8.78 5.80
CA LYS A 434 24.62 8.24 6.39
C LYS A 434 25.42 9.26 7.24
N LYS A 435 24.88 10.43 7.51
CA LYS A 435 25.52 11.52 8.27
C LYS A 435 24.92 11.69 9.66
N TYR A 436 23.60 11.60 9.80
CA TYR A 436 22.89 11.81 11.07
C TYR A 436 22.43 10.48 11.67
N THR A 437 22.77 10.23 12.94
CA THR A 437 22.27 9.09 13.72
C THR A 437 21.17 9.53 14.67
N TYR A 438 20.08 8.79 14.69
CA TYR A 438 18.95 9.11 15.57
C TYR A 438 19.34 8.90 17.05
N PRO A 439 18.84 9.75 17.97
CA PRO A 439 18.98 9.51 19.40
C PRO A 439 18.18 8.28 19.82
N TRP A 440 18.55 7.63 20.92
CA TRP A 440 17.91 6.42 21.42
C TRP A 440 16.38 6.52 21.57
N TRP A 441 15.87 7.71 21.96
CA TRP A 441 14.42 7.94 22.07
C TRP A 441 13.73 8.02 20.69
N GLY A 442 14.43 8.43 19.65
CA GLY A 442 13.95 8.42 18.29
C GLY A 442 13.73 6.99 17.79
N ASP A 443 14.70 6.10 18.01
CA ASP A 443 14.55 4.67 17.72
C ASP A 443 13.43 4.04 18.57
N ALA A 444 13.33 4.39 19.84
CA ALA A 444 12.25 3.92 20.71
C ALA A 444 10.86 4.35 20.21
N LEU A 445 10.72 5.59 19.72
CA LEU A 445 9.49 6.09 19.11
C LEU A 445 9.18 5.31 17.83
N GLY A 446 10.18 5.03 16.99
CA GLY A 446 10.04 4.21 15.80
C GLY A 446 9.52 2.80 16.12
N TRP A 447 10.11 2.14 17.10
CA TRP A 447 9.65 0.83 17.57
C TRP A 447 8.23 0.87 18.14
N LEU A 448 7.87 1.93 18.86
CA LEU A 448 6.51 2.12 19.36
C LEU A 448 5.49 2.25 18.20
N LEU A 449 5.85 2.95 17.13
CA LEU A 449 5.04 3.03 15.92
C LEU A 449 4.86 1.66 15.26
N ALA A 450 5.95 0.89 15.08
CA ALA A 450 5.88 -0.46 14.53
C ALA A 450 5.02 -1.40 15.39
N LEU A 451 5.26 -1.41 16.71
CA LEU A 451 4.53 -2.25 17.64
C LEU A 451 3.05 -1.87 17.75
N SER A 452 2.67 -0.62 17.53
CA SER A 452 1.26 -0.18 17.55
C SER A 452 0.39 -0.95 16.56
N SER A 453 0.92 -1.26 15.38
CA SER A 453 0.24 -2.09 14.37
C SER A 453 0.36 -3.58 14.67
N MET A 454 1.55 -4.04 15.05
CA MET A 454 1.82 -5.46 15.28
C MET A 454 1.01 -6.03 16.45
N ILE A 455 0.82 -5.26 17.53
CA ILE A 455 0.09 -5.70 18.73
C ILE A 455 -1.41 -5.88 18.48
N CYS A 456 -1.97 -5.24 17.44
CA CYS A 456 -3.39 -5.37 17.10
C CYS A 456 -3.79 -6.82 16.79
N ILE A 457 -2.91 -7.60 16.15
CA ILE A 457 -3.18 -9.00 15.80
C ILE A 457 -3.35 -9.87 17.06
N PRO A 458 -2.36 -9.98 17.98
CA PRO A 458 -2.52 -10.78 19.19
C PRO A 458 -3.57 -10.22 20.15
N ALA A 459 -3.72 -8.89 20.23
CA ALA A 459 -4.74 -8.27 21.09
C ALA A 459 -6.16 -8.61 20.62
N TRP A 460 -6.43 -8.50 19.31
CA TRP A 460 -7.73 -8.87 18.76
C TRP A 460 -8.03 -10.36 18.90
N SER A 461 -7.04 -11.22 18.64
CA SER A 461 -7.15 -12.67 18.82
C SER A 461 -7.44 -13.02 20.28
N GLY A 462 -6.72 -12.41 21.20
CA GLY A 462 -6.97 -12.57 22.64
C GLY A 462 -8.35 -12.10 23.07
N TYR A 463 -8.77 -10.91 22.60
CA TYR A 463 -10.10 -10.38 22.86
C TYR A 463 -11.21 -11.34 22.39
N LYS A 464 -11.13 -11.84 21.17
CA LYS A 464 -12.10 -12.80 20.62
C LYS A 464 -12.11 -14.09 21.40
N LEU A 465 -10.94 -14.65 21.76
CA LEU A 465 -10.83 -15.86 22.58
C LEU A 465 -11.39 -15.70 23.98
N THR A 466 -11.29 -14.52 24.60
CA THR A 466 -11.83 -14.27 25.93
C THR A 466 -13.33 -13.99 25.94
N THR A 467 -13.86 -13.44 24.85
CA THR A 467 -15.28 -13.08 24.74
C THR A 467 -16.19 -14.31 24.54
N LEU A 468 -15.69 -15.37 23.92
CA LEU A 468 -16.44 -16.61 23.69
C LEU A 468 -16.51 -17.47 24.96
N LYS A 469 -17.64 -18.17 25.16
CA LYS A 469 -17.88 -19.11 26.27
C LYS A 469 -17.52 -20.54 25.83
N GLY A 470 -16.96 -21.34 26.73
CA GLY A 470 -16.59 -22.73 26.47
C GLY A 470 -15.12 -23.03 26.75
N SER A 471 -14.66 -24.24 26.48
CA SER A 471 -13.26 -24.62 26.57
C SER A 471 -12.42 -23.92 25.49
N LEU A 472 -11.13 -23.76 25.69
CA LEU A 472 -10.24 -23.10 24.72
C LEU A 472 -10.33 -23.74 23.33
N ARG A 473 -10.41 -25.08 23.29
CA ARG A 473 -10.53 -25.86 22.05
C ARG A 473 -11.83 -25.57 21.30
N GLU A 474 -12.95 -25.45 22.01
CA GLU A 474 -14.25 -25.12 21.44
C GLU A 474 -14.28 -23.68 20.92
N ARG A 475 -13.72 -22.72 21.67
CA ARG A 475 -13.62 -21.32 21.24
C ARG A 475 -12.80 -21.18 19.95
N VAL A 476 -11.65 -21.84 19.88
CA VAL A 476 -10.82 -21.85 18.65
C VAL A 476 -11.59 -22.48 17.50
N ARG A 477 -12.30 -23.60 17.72
CA ARG A 477 -13.09 -24.26 16.69
C ARG A 477 -14.20 -23.34 16.16
N GLN A 478 -14.93 -22.64 17.03
CA GLN A 478 -15.95 -21.67 16.64
C GLN A 478 -15.40 -20.51 15.81
N LEU A 479 -14.18 -20.02 16.12
CA LEU A 479 -13.55 -18.92 15.40
C LEU A 479 -13.00 -19.34 14.03
N ILE A 480 -12.71 -20.62 13.82
CA ILE A 480 -12.21 -21.16 12.54
C ILE A 480 -13.36 -21.49 11.58
N CYS A 481 -14.55 -21.80 12.10
CA CYS A 481 -15.71 -22.09 11.26
C CYS A 481 -16.23 -20.81 10.58
N PRO A 482 -16.58 -20.85 9.28
CA PRO A 482 -17.26 -19.74 8.59
C PRO A 482 -18.62 -19.43 9.23
N GLU A 483 -19.08 -18.19 9.14
CA GLU A 483 -20.43 -17.82 9.56
C GLU A 483 -21.50 -18.56 8.73
N GLU A 484 -22.63 -18.89 9.35
CA GLU A 484 -23.71 -19.70 8.75
C GLU A 484 -24.28 -19.11 7.46
N ASP A 485 -24.31 -17.80 7.31
CA ASP A 485 -24.72 -17.10 6.08
C ASP A 485 -23.89 -17.47 4.85
N LEU A 486 -22.61 -17.75 5.04
CA LEU A 486 -21.72 -18.18 3.95
C LEU A 486 -21.99 -19.64 3.58
N ALA A 487 -22.24 -20.50 4.57
CA ALA A 487 -22.60 -21.90 4.37
C ALA A 487 -23.95 -22.04 3.64
N GLN A 488 -24.97 -21.22 3.98
CA GLN A 488 -26.28 -21.22 3.31
C GLN A 488 -26.20 -20.71 1.86
N ARG A 489 -25.39 -19.72 1.55
CA ARG A 489 -25.19 -19.23 0.17
C ARG A 489 -24.50 -20.27 -0.71
N LEU A 490 -23.60 -21.07 -0.17
CA LEU A 490 -22.96 -22.18 -0.87
C LEU A 490 -23.97 -23.34 -1.14
N CYS A 491 -24.99 -23.52 -0.27
CA CYS A 491 -26.03 -24.51 -0.45
C CYS A 491 -27.15 -24.05 -1.40
N THR A 492 -27.37 -22.76 -1.59
CA THR A 492 -28.45 -22.20 -2.43
C THR A 492 -28.02 -21.85 -3.85
N ALA A 493 -26.74 -21.89 -4.17
CA ALA A 493 -26.25 -21.73 -5.55
C ALA A 493 -26.73 -22.89 -6.42
N PRO A 494 -27.31 -22.65 -7.63
CA PRO A 494 -27.75 -23.71 -8.51
C PRO A 494 -26.54 -24.58 -8.89
N PRO A 495 -26.66 -25.93 -8.81
CA PRO A 495 -25.53 -26.82 -9.05
C PRO A 495 -25.05 -26.70 -10.49
N THR A 496 -23.80 -26.29 -10.67
CA THR A 496 -23.12 -26.44 -11.97
C THR A 496 -22.93 -27.94 -12.27
N PRO A 497 -23.05 -28.39 -13.52
CA PRO A 497 -23.15 -29.83 -13.87
C PRO A 497 -21.96 -30.71 -13.45
N SER A 498 -20.85 -30.11 -13.03
CA SER A 498 -19.64 -30.84 -12.58
C SER A 498 -19.52 -31.00 -11.06
N THR A 499 -20.33 -30.28 -10.27
CA THR A 499 -20.12 -30.13 -8.83
C THR A 499 -20.96 -31.05 -7.96
N THR A 500 -22.01 -31.67 -8.51
CA THR A 500 -23.07 -32.35 -7.75
C THR A 500 -22.62 -33.56 -6.91
N ARG A 501 -21.52 -34.21 -7.25
CA ARG A 501 -21.06 -35.41 -6.55
C ARG A 501 -19.94 -35.15 -5.53
N ALA A 502 -19.08 -34.18 -5.80
CA ALA A 502 -17.97 -33.85 -4.93
C ALA A 502 -18.39 -32.92 -3.77
N THR A 503 -19.36 -32.03 -4.01
CA THR A 503 -19.87 -31.07 -3.01
C THR A 503 -20.72 -31.76 -1.95
N LEU A 504 -21.54 -32.74 -2.33
CA LEU A 504 -22.35 -33.53 -1.39
C LEU A 504 -21.50 -34.41 -0.46
N LEU A 505 -20.43 -35.02 -0.97
CA LEU A 505 -19.49 -35.79 -0.15
C LEU A 505 -18.69 -34.91 0.80
N ARG A 506 -18.36 -33.68 0.40
CA ARG A 506 -17.60 -32.72 1.25
C ARG A 506 -18.48 -32.02 2.29
N LEU A 507 -19.77 -31.83 2.04
CA LEU A 507 -20.71 -31.30 3.03
C LEU A 507 -20.92 -32.30 4.19
N THR A 508 -20.97 -33.61 3.87
CA THR A 508 -21.02 -34.66 4.91
C THR A 508 -19.70 -34.79 5.70
N GLU A 509 -18.55 -34.52 5.09
CA GLU A 509 -17.27 -34.42 5.79
C GLU A 509 -17.16 -33.14 6.65
N LEU A 510 -17.73 -32.02 6.20
CA LEU A 510 -17.81 -30.77 6.98
C LEU A 510 -18.70 -30.90 8.21
N GLU A 511 -19.84 -31.57 8.11
CA GLU A 511 -20.70 -31.88 9.26
C GLU A 511 -20.02 -32.85 10.24
N SER A 512 -19.14 -33.73 9.79
CA SER A 512 -18.37 -34.62 10.66
C SER A 512 -17.15 -33.97 11.31
N HIS A 513 -16.69 -32.80 10.80
CA HIS A 513 -15.53 -32.06 11.31
C HIS A 513 -15.87 -30.72 11.96
N CYS A 514 -17.11 -30.22 11.84
CA CYS A 514 -17.72 -29.22 12.70
C CYS A 514 -18.56 -29.87 13.81
#